data_61da3353103914622dbece0ec1220701
#
_entry.id   61da3353103914622dbece0ec1220701
#
_cell.length_a   1.000
_cell.length_b   1.000
_cell.length_c   1.000
_cell.angle_alpha   90.00
_cell.angle_beta   90.00
_cell.angle_gamma   90.00
#
_symmetry.space_group_name_H-M   'P 1'
#
loop_
_entity.id
_entity.type
_entity.pdbx_description
1 polymer ?
#
loop_
_entity_poly.entity_id
_entity_poly.type
_entity_poly.pdbx_seq_one_letter_code
_entity_poly.pdbx_strand_id
1 'polypeptide(L)'
;MPTFTQISKTLQRKKKKRNVPVPALNQKPQRKAVCVKVFTTTPRKPNSAMRKVARVRYKISCSGEKLRVSKFVIAYIPGEGHTLKEYSAIWFRGGRTQDLPGLKYKLMRGKGDFEPLHKRKTARSKYGVSKPK
;
A
#
# COMPACT_ATOMS: atom_id res chain seq x y z
N MET A 1 -4.13 -39.63 -6.54
CA MET A 1 -5.06 -39.75 -5.38
C MET A 1 -4.26 -40.18 -4.15
N PRO A 2 -4.54 -39.66 -2.96
CA PRO A 2 -3.87 -40.15 -1.75
C PRO A 2 -4.33 -41.56 -1.41
N THR A 3 -3.40 -42.39 -0.95
CA THR A 3 -3.70 -43.76 -0.51
C THR A 3 -4.45 -43.78 0.81
N PHE A 4 -5.18 -44.86 1.12
CA PHE A 4 -5.87 -45.01 2.41
C PHE A 4 -4.95 -44.80 3.61
N THR A 5 -3.73 -45.33 3.55
CA THR A 5 -2.70 -45.13 4.61
C THR A 5 -2.26 -43.69 4.74
N GLN A 6 -2.19 -42.93 3.66
CA GLN A 6 -1.90 -41.49 3.72
C GLN A 6 -3.06 -40.70 4.32
N ILE A 7 -4.30 -41.10 4.07
CA ILE A 7 -5.48 -40.48 4.65
C ILE A 7 -5.60 -40.80 6.15
N SER A 8 -5.36 -42.03 6.55
CA SER A 8 -5.44 -42.42 7.96
C SER A 8 -4.34 -41.81 8.85
N LYS A 9 -3.13 -41.65 8.33
CA LYS A 9 -2.00 -41.01 9.04
C LYS A 9 -2.06 -39.49 9.00
N THR A 10 -2.70 -38.86 8.02
CA THR A 10 -2.87 -37.43 7.89
C THR A 10 -4.34 -37.06 7.99
N LEU A 11 -4.92 -37.27 9.15
CA LEU A 11 -6.34 -37.03 9.45
C LEU A 11 -6.84 -35.62 9.11
N GLN A 12 -5.96 -34.66 8.84
CA GLN A 12 -6.31 -33.38 8.26
C GLN A 12 -5.09 -32.77 7.55
N ARG A 13 -5.11 -32.67 6.24
CA ARG A 13 -4.20 -31.76 5.53
C ARG A 13 -4.48 -30.34 5.99
N LYS A 14 -3.67 -29.83 6.91
CA LYS A 14 -3.72 -28.43 7.30
C LYS A 14 -3.52 -27.58 6.05
N LYS A 15 -4.53 -26.80 5.68
CA LYS A 15 -4.42 -25.86 4.56
C LYS A 15 -3.21 -24.94 4.82
N LYS A 16 -2.26 -24.90 3.89
CA LYS A 16 -1.13 -23.97 3.99
C LYS A 16 -1.69 -22.54 4.05
N LYS A 17 -1.37 -21.82 5.11
CA LYS A 17 -1.74 -20.40 5.21
C LYS A 17 -1.05 -19.66 4.07
N ARG A 18 -1.81 -19.01 3.22
CA ARG A 18 -1.25 -18.17 2.14
C ARG A 18 -0.57 -16.96 2.77
N ASN A 19 0.67 -16.67 2.34
CA ASN A 19 1.34 -15.44 2.73
C ASN A 19 0.55 -14.25 2.19
N VAL A 20 0.19 -13.33 3.06
CA VAL A 20 -0.49 -12.09 2.69
C VAL A 20 0.56 -11.09 2.18
N PRO A 21 0.58 -10.75 0.89
CA PRO A 21 1.61 -9.87 0.32
C PRO A 21 1.55 -8.43 0.88
N VAL A 22 0.37 -7.99 1.31
CA VAL A 22 0.10 -6.63 1.79
C VAL A 22 -0.63 -6.64 3.14
N PRO A 23 0.03 -7.02 4.24
CA PRO A 23 -0.62 -7.23 5.54
C PRO A 23 -1.27 -5.97 6.11
N ALA A 24 -0.76 -4.77 5.78
CA ALA A 24 -1.32 -3.53 6.29
C ALA A 24 -2.74 -3.23 5.78
N LEU A 25 -3.15 -3.79 4.66
CA LEU A 25 -4.51 -3.60 4.12
C LEU A 25 -5.55 -4.46 4.82
N ASN A 26 -5.15 -5.62 5.37
CA ASN A 26 -6.05 -6.54 6.05
C ASN A 26 -7.33 -6.83 5.22
N GLN A 27 -7.14 -7.38 4.01
CA GLN A 27 -8.18 -7.73 3.03
C GLN A 27 -9.02 -6.56 2.48
N LYS A 28 -8.72 -5.33 2.86
CA LYS A 28 -9.37 -4.14 2.31
C LYS A 28 -8.63 -3.67 1.05
N PRO A 29 -9.32 -3.21 -0.01
CA PRO A 29 -8.66 -2.73 -1.23
C PRO A 29 -7.84 -1.45 -1.00
N GLN A 30 -8.28 -0.62 -0.06
CA GLN A 30 -7.68 0.67 0.26
C GLN A 30 -7.84 0.96 1.75
N ARG A 31 -6.95 1.80 2.28
CA ARG A 31 -7.01 2.19 3.69
C ARG A 31 -6.66 3.64 3.91
N LYS A 32 -7.37 4.29 4.83
CA LYS A 32 -7.06 5.65 5.28
C LYS A 32 -5.85 5.63 6.23
N ALA A 33 -4.99 6.63 6.10
CA ALA A 33 -3.82 6.84 6.93
C ALA A 33 -3.50 8.32 7.07
N VAL A 34 -2.58 8.62 7.97
CA VAL A 34 -2.05 9.98 8.17
C VAL A 34 -0.57 9.98 7.80
N CYS A 35 -0.15 10.96 7.04
CA CYS A 35 1.25 11.16 6.68
C CYS A 35 2.03 11.58 7.92
N VAL A 36 3.15 10.92 8.20
CA VAL A 36 4.02 11.26 9.32
C VAL A 36 5.28 11.97 8.85
N LYS A 37 5.88 11.48 7.77
CA LYS A 37 7.09 12.06 7.20
C LYS A 37 7.16 11.75 5.71
N VAL A 38 7.62 12.72 4.92
CA VAL A 38 7.94 12.54 3.51
C VAL A 38 9.46 12.60 3.35
N PHE A 39 10.01 11.68 2.58
CA PHE A 39 11.45 11.60 2.32
C PHE A 39 11.72 10.97 0.96
N THR A 40 12.97 11.00 0.54
CA THR A 40 13.42 10.40 -0.72
C THR A 40 14.25 9.16 -0.44
N THR A 41 14.17 8.21 -1.35
CA THR A 41 14.99 6.99 -1.32
C THR A 41 15.61 6.74 -2.68
N THR A 42 16.82 6.20 -2.70
CA THR A 42 17.49 5.77 -3.93
C THR A 42 16.96 4.40 -4.36
N PRO A 43 16.75 4.18 -5.66
CA PRO A 43 16.36 2.87 -6.18
C PRO A 43 17.53 1.89 -6.17
N ARG A 44 17.22 0.63 -6.38
CA ARG A 44 18.20 -0.43 -6.56
C ARG A 44 18.93 -0.25 -7.90
N LYS A 45 20.26 -0.57 -7.93
CA LYS A 45 21.03 -0.68 -9.20
C LYS A 45 20.30 -1.65 -10.17
N PRO A 46 20.27 -1.35 -11.49
CA PRO A 46 21.02 -0.32 -12.22
C PRO A 46 20.36 1.07 -12.26
N ASN A 47 19.22 1.28 -11.62
CA ASN A 47 18.49 2.56 -11.70
C ASN A 47 19.10 3.60 -10.75
N SER A 48 19.05 4.87 -11.17
CA SER A 48 19.46 6.02 -10.37
C SER A 48 18.39 7.08 -10.44
N ALA A 49 17.87 7.47 -9.29
CA ALA A 49 16.92 8.55 -9.11
C ALA A 49 16.68 8.83 -7.62
N MET A 50 15.98 9.88 -7.31
CA MET A 50 15.48 10.12 -5.95
C MET A 50 13.96 9.89 -5.92
N ARG A 51 13.55 8.71 -5.49
CA ARG A 51 12.13 8.34 -5.42
C ARG A 51 11.50 8.90 -4.16
N LYS A 52 10.36 9.58 -4.31
CA LYS A 52 9.62 10.16 -3.19
C LYS A 52 8.74 9.10 -2.53
N VAL A 53 8.86 8.98 -1.22
CA VAL A 53 8.10 8.04 -0.39
C VAL A 53 7.61 8.75 0.87
N ALA A 54 6.53 8.24 1.44
CA ALA A 54 5.97 8.74 2.68
C ALA A 54 5.87 7.63 3.72
N ARG A 55 6.25 7.92 4.94
CA ARG A 55 5.92 7.10 6.10
C ARG A 55 4.54 7.49 6.59
N VAL A 56 3.63 6.52 6.61
CA VAL A 56 2.24 6.75 6.95
C VAL A 56 1.82 5.92 8.15
N ARG A 57 1.00 6.51 9.02
CA ARG A 57 0.42 5.88 10.20
C ARG A 57 -1.03 5.50 9.90
N TYR A 58 -1.38 4.26 10.14
CA TYR A 58 -2.75 3.77 9.98
C TYR A 58 -3.20 3.02 11.23
N LYS A 59 -4.51 2.99 11.45
CA LYS A 59 -5.11 2.31 12.61
C LYS A 59 -5.64 0.93 12.20
N ILE A 60 -5.35 -0.10 12.96
CA ILE A 60 -5.94 -1.42 12.81
C ILE A 60 -6.95 -1.63 13.95
N SER A 61 -8.15 -2.04 13.61
CA SER A 61 -9.09 -2.60 14.56
C SER A 61 -8.77 -4.11 14.67
N CYS A 62 -8.40 -4.57 15.84
CA CYS A 62 -8.28 -5.99 16.12
C CYS A 62 -9.67 -6.57 16.33
N SER A 63 -9.93 -7.75 15.78
CA SER A 63 -11.21 -8.45 15.97
C SER A 63 -11.40 -8.76 17.46
N GLY A 64 -12.49 -8.26 18.03
CA GLY A 64 -12.88 -8.52 19.41
C GLY A 64 -12.45 -7.50 20.46
N GLU A 65 -11.54 -6.59 20.17
CA GLU A 65 -11.12 -5.57 21.13
C GLU A 65 -11.41 -4.15 20.60
N LYS A 66 -11.86 -3.25 21.49
CA LYS A 66 -12.03 -1.82 21.21
C LYS A 66 -10.68 -1.10 20.98
N LEU A 67 -9.57 -1.77 21.15
CA LEU A 67 -8.22 -1.24 21.03
C LEU A 67 -7.84 -1.05 19.56
N ARG A 68 -7.60 0.20 19.18
CA ARG A 68 -7.10 0.57 17.85
C ARG A 68 -5.58 0.73 17.91
N VAL A 69 -4.85 -0.26 17.40
CA VAL A 69 -3.39 -0.20 17.34
C VAL A 69 -2.95 0.62 16.13
N SER A 70 -2.05 1.58 16.36
CA SER A 70 -1.43 2.36 15.30
C SER A 70 -0.20 1.64 14.77
N LYS A 71 -0.13 1.43 13.46
CA LYS A 71 1.03 0.86 12.77
C LYS A 71 1.54 1.81 11.68
N PHE A 72 2.80 1.62 11.28
CA PHE A 72 3.45 2.44 10.25
C PHE A 72 3.77 1.60 9.03
N VAL A 73 3.67 2.20 7.86
CA VAL A 73 4.16 1.64 6.60
C VAL A 73 4.82 2.73 5.77
N ILE A 74 5.69 2.33 4.87
CA ILE A 74 6.26 3.21 3.85
C ILE A 74 5.47 2.98 2.56
N ALA A 75 5.03 4.05 1.92
CA ALA A 75 4.28 4.02 0.68
C ALA A 75 4.89 4.95 -0.36
N TYR A 76 4.87 4.53 -1.62
CA TYR A 76 5.37 5.30 -2.75
C TYR A 76 4.40 6.43 -3.10
N ILE A 77 4.95 7.61 -3.40
CA ILE A 77 4.20 8.77 -3.88
C ILE A 77 4.21 8.76 -5.41
N PRO A 78 3.10 8.41 -6.09
CA PRO A 78 3.07 8.35 -7.54
C PRO A 78 2.94 9.73 -8.18
N GLY A 79 3.46 9.86 -9.40
CA GLY A 79 3.35 11.06 -10.22
C GLY A 79 4.46 12.08 -9.95
N GLU A 80 4.33 13.24 -10.60
CA GLU A 80 5.29 14.33 -10.54
C GLU A 80 4.87 15.37 -9.50
N GLY A 81 5.75 15.66 -8.55
CA GLY A 81 5.49 16.59 -7.46
C GLY A 81 4.42 16.10 -6.48
N HIS A 82 4.34 16.73 -5.34
CA HIS A 82 3.31 16.50 -4.32
C HIS A 82 3.20 17.70 -3.36
N THR A 83 2.03 17.84 -2.77
CA THR A 83 1.70 18.85 -1.76
C THR A 83 1.58 18.26 -0.36
N LEU A 84 1.97 16.99 -0.18
CA LEU A 84 1.84 16.28 1.09
C LEU A 84 2.75 16.91 2.16
N LYS A 85 2.14 17.18 3.30
CA LYS A 85 2.78 17.66 4.52
C LYS A 85 2.59 16.62 5.64
N GLU A 86 3.23 16.86 6.78
CA GLU A 86 2.94 16.10 7.99
C GLU A 86 1.47 16.25 8.38
N TYR A 87 0.91 15.18 8.91
CA TYR A 87 -0.51 15.06 9.31
C TYR A 87 -1.55 15.10 8.18
N SER A 88 -1.16 15.17 6.90
CA SER A 88 -2.10 15.07 5.78
C SER A 88 -2.87 13.76 5.82
N ALA A 89 -4.19 13.81 5.67
CA ALA A 89 -5.07 12.64 5.59
C ALA A 89 -5.02 12.06 4.18
N ILE A 90 -4.56 10.84 4.06
CA ILE A 90 -4.28 10.18 2.77
C ILE A 90 -4.86 8.77 2.72
N TRP A 91 -4.94 8.24 1.52
CA TRP A 91 -5.32 6.85 1.28
C TRP A 91 -4.16 6.10 0.62
N PHE A 92 -3.97 4.86 1.03
CA PHE A 92 -2.99 3.98 0.40
C PHE A 92 -3.62 2.67 -0.07
N ARG A 93 -3.03 2.10 -1.08
CA ARG A 93 -3.39 0.80 -1.66
C ARG A 93 -2.17 -0.11 -1.77
N GLY A 94 -2.40 -1.38 -2.03
CA GLY A 94 -1.33 -2.30 -2.41
C GLY A 94 -0.76 -1.94 -3.79
N GLY A 95 0.50 -2.17 -3.96
CA GLY A 95 1.21 -1.94 -5.22
C GLY A 95 2.71 -1.91 -4.99
N ARG A 96 3.39 -2.93 -5.52
CA ARG A 96 4.85 -3.03 -5.44
C ARG A 96 5.50 -2.03 -6.41
N THR A 97 6.61 -1.43 -5.98
CA THR A 97 7.51 -0.69 -6.84
C THR A 97 8.76 -1.54 -7.04
N GLN A 98 9.05 -1.90 -8.29
CA GLN A 98 10.15 -2.84 -8.60
C GLN A 98 11.52 -2.30 -8.20
N ASP A 99 11.75 -1.01 -8.36
CA ASP A 99 13.01 -0.32 -8.06
C ASP A 99 13.29 -0.19 -6.56
N LEU A 100 12.25 -0.27 -5.74
CA LEU A 100 12.34 -0.06 -4.29
C LEU A 100 12.01 -1.36 -3.55
N PRO A 101 13.02 -2.17 -3.19
CA PRO A 101 12.80 -3.42 -2.48
C PRO A 101 12.12 -3.16 -1.12
N GLY A 102 11.14 -4.02 -0.79
CA GLY A 102 10.36 -3.89 0.45
C GLY A 102 9.20 -2.89 0.41
N LEU A 103 9.09 -2.07 -0.63
CA LEU A 103 7.99 -1.13 -0.78
C LEU A 103 6.78 -1.79 -1.45
N LYS A 104 5.75 -2.07 -0.66
CA LYS A 104 4.55 -2.83 -1.06
C LYS A 104 3.29 -2.00 -1.20
N TYR A 105 3.37 -0.69 -0.96
CA TYR A 105 2.21 0.21 -0.91
C TYR A 105 2.43 1.45 -1.77
N LYS A 106 1.34 1.97 -2.33
CA LYS A 106 1.32 3.23 -3.09
C LYS A 106 0.22 4.13 -2.54
N LEU A 107 0.48 5.44 -2.50
CA LEU A 107 -0.53 6.43 -2.16
C LEU A 107 -1.50 6.64 -3.31
N MET A 108 -2.69 7.08 -3.00
CA MET A 108 -3.75 7.36 -3.99
C MET A 108 -3.94 8.86 -4.13
N ARG A 109 -3.77 9.36 -5.35
CA ARG A 109 -4.08 10.75 -5.68
C ARG A 109 -5.58 10.98 -5.84
N GLY A 110 -6.01 12.22 -5.59
CA GLY A 110 -7.41 12.61 -5.69
C GLY A 110 -8.29 12.13 -4.55
N LYS A 111 -7.69 11.62 -3.46
CA LYS A 111 -8.40 11.23 -2.24
C LYS A 111 -7.75 11.82 -0.98
N GLY A 112 -8.57 12.42 -0.12
CA GLY A 112 -8.08 13.14 1.05
C GLY A 112 -7.30 14.38 0.65
N ASP A 113 -6.21 14.65 1.35
CA ASP A 113 -5.38 15.83 1.14
C ASP A 113 -4.33 15.65 0.03
N PHE A 114 -4.36 14.53 -0.69
CA PHE A 114 -3.44 14.27 -1.77
C PHE A 114 -4.03 14.69 -3.12
N GLU A 115 -3.59 15.82 -3.63
CA GLU A 115 -4.11 16.43 -4.86
C GLU A 115 -3.91 15.57 -6.10
N PRO A 116 -4.89 15.58 -7.03
CA PRO A 116 -4.74 14.96 -8.35
C PRO A 116 -3.75 15.76 -9.22
N LEU A 117 -3.23 15.11 -10.26
CA LEU A 117 -2.37 15.76 -11.26
C LEU A 117 -3.19 16.37 -12.40
N HIS A 118 -3.76 17.56 -12.20
CA HIS A 118 -4.70 18.20 -13.13
C HIS A 118 -4.19 18.34 -14.57
N LYS A 119 -2.89 18.51 -14.78
CA LYS A 119 -2.28 18.65 -16.11
C LYS A 119 -2.18 17.34 -16.90
N ARG A 120 -2.53 16.21 -16.31
CA ARG A 120 -2.37 14.90 -16.94
C ARG A 120 -3.49 14.59 -17.91
N LYS A 121 -3.15 14.33 -19.18
CA LYS A 121 -4.10 13.99 -20.25
C LYS A 121 -4.28 12.48 -20.45
N THR A 122 -3.22 11.68 -20.24
CA THR A 122 -3.21 10.23 -20.39
C THR A 122 -3.15 9.52 -19.05
N ALA A 123 -3.69 8.30 -18.95
CA ALA A 123 -3.73 7.50 -17.71
C ALA A 123 -4.30 8.27 -16.50
N ARG A 124 -5.28 9.10 -16.73
CA ARG A 124 -5.86 10.06 -15.76
C ARG A 124 -6.36 9.40 -14.48
N SER A 125 -6.99 8.25 -14.56
CA SER A 125 -7.54 7.53 -13.41
C SER A 125 -6.47 7.11 -12.39
N LYS A 126 -5.23 6.89 -12.82
CA LYS A 126 -4.11 6.57 -11.93
C LYS A 126 -3.70 7.74 -11.06
N TYR A 127 -4.03 8.96 -11.46
CA TYR A 127 -3.63 10.21 -10.81
C TYR A 127 -4.81 11.06 -10.35
N GLY A 128 -6.01 10.48 -10.31
CA GLY A 128 -7.19 11.13 -9.75
C GLY A 128 -7.79 12.25 -10.62
N VAL A 129 -7.53 12.26 -11.93
CA VAL A 129 -8.01 13.29 -12.85
C VAL A 129 -9.28 12.84 -13.56
N SER A 130 -10.32 13.68 -13.53
CA SER A 130 -11.58 13.48 -14.27
C SER A 130 -11.41 13.72 -15.77
N LYS A 131 -12.36 13.24 -16.56
CA LYS A 131 -12.41 13.52 -17.99
C LYS A 131 -12.60 15.03 -18.21
N PRO A 132 -11.80 15.69 -19.06
CA PRO A 132 -12.06 17.08 -19.43
C PRO A 132 -13.42 17.14 -20.15
N LYS A 133 -14.18 18.17 -19.83
CA LYS A 133 -15.43 18.50 -20.53
C LYS A 133 -15.12 19.00 -21.91
#